data_26cb51458ff376e515e0d4c1c9f5075d
#
_entry.id   26cb51458ff376e515e0d4c1c9f5075d
#
_cell.length_a   1.000
_cell.length_b   1.000
_cell.length_c   1.000
_cell.angle_alpha   90.00
_cell.angle_beta   90.00
_cell.angle_gamma   90.00
#
_symmetry.space_group_name_H-M   'P 1'
#
loop_
_entity.id
_entity.type
_entity.pdbx_description
1 polymer ?
#
loop_
_entity_poly.entity_id
_entity_poly.type
_entity_poly.pdbx_seq_one_letter_code
_entity_poly.pdbx_strand_id
1 'polypeptide(L)'
;MRESFLLSLNIVLPLFLMMAAGYALRRAIGLTTAWVQVTNKLVFRLLLPLLLFRNMFESDLSTAFSPDMLSLIGFGVTGTILTFLLLYLIVPRLETENSRRGVLIQGIFRSNMALFGIPVALSLYGEGNIMIVTVMVSFVIPLFNVLGVLSLKLFEGCKPDWKEILKSIITNPLILAIAAGLLCNVSGVALPAPVQKAAWALSDCATPISFFLLGASFTFASAAKNRRTLIVATLSRLVFVPLFWLSLGILLGFRDQRLFALMMLFTPPTAVGSYPMACAMKGDGQLASEIVVFTSAFSVASILLWIFIFRSLGLI
;
A
#
# COMPACT_ATOMS: atom_id res chain seq x y z
N MET A 1 -23.48 6.11 -10.11
CA MET A 1 -22.33 6.83 -10.70
C MET A 1 -21.97 8.12 -9.96
N ARG A 2 -22.91 9.07 -9.75
CA ARG A 2 -22.64 10.33 -9.02
C ARG A 2 -22.16 10.07 -7.58
N GLU A 3 -22.79 9.19 -6.85
CA GLU A 3 -22.42 8.84 -5.47
C GLU A 3 -21.06 8.16 -5.39
N SER A 4 -20.79 7.20 -6.27
CA SER A 4 -19.47 6.52 -6.32
C SER A 4 -18.34 7.49 -6.69
N PHE A 5 -18.63 8.46 -7.57
CA PHE A 5 -17.67 9.53 -7.92
C PHE A 5 -17.40 10.44 -6.73
N LEU A 6 -18.45 10.94 -6.06
CA LEU A 6 -18.32 11.77 -4.87
C LEU A 6 -17.56 11.04 -3.75
N LEU A 7 -17.84 9.74 -3.55
CA LEU A 7 -17.12 8.92 -2.59
C LEU A 7 -15.63 8.85 -2.91
N SER A 8 -15.29 8.47 -4.14
CA SER A 8 -13.87 8.37 -4.54
C SER A 8 -13.17 9.72 -4.42
N LEU A 9 -13.86 10.82 -4.73
CA LEU A 9 -13.34 12.16 -4.55
C LEU A 9 -13.11 12.48 -3.08
N ASN A 10 -14.05 12.14 -2.20
CA ASN A 10 -13.93 12.37 -0.74
C ASN A 10 -12.78 11.56 -0.11
N ILE A 11 -12.43 10.40 -0.66
CA ILE A 11 -11.26 9.63 -0.19
C ILE A 11 -9.96 10.26 -0.69
N VAL A 12 -9.91 10.67 -1.95
CA VAL A 12 -8.65 11.06 -2.60
C VAL A 12 -8.33 12.54 -2.41
N LEU A 13 -9.35 13.41 -2.40
CA LEU A 13 -9.15 14.85 -2.27
C LEU A 13 -8.38 15.25 -0.98
N PRO A 14 -8.70 14.73 0.22
CA PRO A 14 -7.91 15.01 1.42
C PRO A 14 -6.43 14.62 1.27
N LEU A 15 -6.13 13.51 0.59
CA LEU A 15 -4.76 13.06 0.35
C LEU A 15 -3.99 14.05 -0.53
N PHE A 16 -4.64 14.55 -1.59
CA PHE A 16 -4.05 15.58 -2.46
C PHE A 16 -3.91 16.93 -1.76
N LEU A 17 -4.84 17.31 -0.89
CA LEU A 17 -4.71 18.53 -0.09
C LEU A 17 -3.52 18.44 0.87
N MET A 18 -3.30 17.29 1.51
CA MET A 18 -2.11 17.06 2.34
C MET A 18 -0.81 17.11 1.54
N MET A 19 -0.79 16.52 0.33
CA MET A 19 0.37 16.61 -0.57
C MET A 19 0.60 18.06 -1.05
N ALA A 20 -0.47 18.77 -1.43
CA ALA A 20 -0.39 20.17 -1.84
C ALA A 20 0.13 21.07 -0.71
N ALA A 21 -0.30 20.85 0.52
CA ALA A 21 0.20 21.54 1.70
C ALA A 21 1.70 21.28 1.90
N GLY A 22 2.16 20.03 1.78
CA GLY A 22 3.58 19.68 1.87
C GLY A 22 4.42 20.36 0.79
N TYR A 23 3.95 20.35 -0.45
CA TYR A 23 4.58 20.99 -1.59
C TYR A 23 4.67 22.52 -1.42
N ALA A 24 3.57 23.15 -1.00
CA ALA A 24 3.49 24.60 -0.79
C ALA A 24 4.37 25.05 0.38
N LEU A 25 4.28 24.37 1.52
CA LEU A 25 5.06 24.73 2.71
C LEU A 25 6.57 24.53 2.51
N ARG A 26 7.00 23.49 1.76
CA ARG A 26 8.42 23.35 1.44
C ARG A 26 8.98 24.60 0.75
N ARG A 27 8.20 25.24 -0.11
CA ARG A 27 8.60 26.45 -0.84
C ARG A 27 8.42 27.72 -0.01
N ALA A 28 7.30 27.83 0.71
CA ALA A 28 6.94 29.03 1.46
C ALA A 28 7.87 29.28 2.65
N ILE A 29 8.21 28.23 3.42
CA ILE A 29 9.03 28.33 4.63
C ILE A 29 10.40 27.69 4.49
N GLY A 30 10.77 27.24 3.27
CA GLY A 30 12.10 26.71 2.99
C GLY A 30 12.44 25.39 3.70
N LEU A 31 11.49 24.44 3.80
CA LEU A 31 11.77 23.13 4.41
C LEU A 31 12.96 22.46 3.74
N THR A 32 14.00 22.22 4.51
CA THR A 32 15.27 21.64 3.99
C THR A 32 15.10 20.15 3.68
N THR A 33 15.94 19.64 2.79
CA THR A 33 16.00 18.20 2.51
C THR A 33 16.35 17.40 3.76
N ALA A 34 17.18 17.95 4.65
CA ALA A 34 17.52 17.33 5.94
C ALA A 34 16.27 17.16 6.84
N TRP A 35 15.41 18.18 6.91
CA TRP A 35 14.16 18.11 7.66
C TRP A 35 13.26 16.99 7.11
N VAL A 36 13.09 16.94 5.79
CA VAL A 36 12.29 15.87 5.13
C VAL A 36 12.86 14.49 5.46
N GLN A 37 14.18 14.32 5.44
CA GLN A 37 14.81 13.04 5.77
C GLN A 37 14.63 12.64 7.23
N VAL A 38 14.75 13.57 8.18
CA VAL A 38 14.57 13.30 9.62
C VAL A 38 13.11 12.93 9.89
N THR A 39 12.17 13.69 9.35
CA THR A 39 10.73 13.41 9.51
C THR A 39 10.36 12.07 8.86
N ASN A 40 10.95 11.73 7.72
CA ASN A 40 10.73 10.43 7.09
C ASN A 40 11.27 9.26 7.94
N LYS A 41 12.40 9.44 8.64
CA LYS A 41 12.90 8.45 9.60
C LYS A 41 11.94 8.28 10.78
N LEU A 42 11.33 9.36 11.29
CA LEU A 42 10.32 9.30 12.33
C LEU A 42 9.08 8.51 11.85
N VAL A 43 8.59 8.82 10.66
CA VAL A 43 7.48 8.07 10.04
C VAL A 43 7.79 6.60 9.94
N PHE A 44 8.95 6.24 9.39
CA PHE A 44 9.34 4.85 9.16
C PHE A 44 9.61 4.06 10.46
N ARG A 45 10.22 4.70 11.48
CA ARG A 45 10.65 4.02 12.70
C ARG A 45 9.63 4.06 13.85
N LEU A 46 8.66 4.96 13.82
CA LEU A 46 7.68 5.12 14.89
C LEU A 46 6.25 5.10 14.39
N LEU A 47 5.86 6.02 13.50
CA LEU A 47 4.45 6.21 13.17
C LEU A 47 3.87 5.05 12.36
N LEU A 48 4.56 4.59 11.31
CA LEU A 48 4.13 3.42 10.52
C LEU A 48 4.16 2.12 11.34
N PRO A 49 5.18 1.81 12.16
CA PRO A 49 5.12 0.68 13.09
C PRO A 49 3.89 0.71 14.00
N LEU A 50 3.57 1.85 14.62
CA LEU A 50 2.38 1.97 15.46
C LEU A 50 1.08 1.76 14.68
N LEU A 51 0.99 2.29 13.46
CA LEU A 51 -0.16 2.06 12.58
C LEU A 51 -0.31 0.57 12.22
N LEU A 52 0.77 -0.11 11.88
CA LEU A 52 0.75 -1.53 11.53
C LEU A 52 0.49 -2.43 12.74
N PHE A 53 1.04 -2.07 13.90
CA PHE A 53 0.74 -2.72 15.17
C PHE A 53 -0.77 -2.63 15.45
N ARG A 54 -1.35 -1.42 15.40
CA ARG A 54 -2.78 -1.19 15.62
C ARG A 54 -3.64 -2.02 14.66
N ASN A 55 -3.32 -2.01 13.37
CA ASN A 55 -4.07 -2.76 12.37
C ASN A 55 -4.12 -4.25 12.67
N MET A 56 -3.03 -4.84 13.20
CA MET A 56 -2.99 -6.25 13.58
C MET A 56 -3.63 -6.50 14.95
N PHE A 57 -3.44 -5.56 15.88
CA PHE A 57 -4.03 -5.64 17.22
C PHE A 57 -5.56 -5.60 17.20
N GLU A 58 -6.15 -4.77 16.34
CA GLU A 58 -7.60 -4.60 16.19
C GLU A 58 -8.21 -5.53 15.13
N SER A 59 -7.42 -6.41 14.47
CA SER A 59 -7.93 -7.27 13.41
C SER A 59 -8.86 -8.36 13.95
N ASP A 60 -10.00 -8.55 13.29
CA ASP A 60 -10.90 -9.69 13.55
C ASP A 60 -10.51 -10.87 12.65
N LEU A 61 -9.92 -11.91 13.27
CA LEU A 61 -9.49 -13.12 12.57
C LEU A 61 -10.49 -14.28 12.74
N SER A 62 -11.61 -14.08 13.41
CA SER A 62 -12.55 -15.14 13.76
C SER A 62 -13.11 -15.88 12.54
N THR A 63 -13.33 -15.18 11.43
CA THR A 63 -13.86 -15.73 10.19
C THR A 63 -12.82 -16.12 9.15
N ALA A 64 -11.55 -15.84 9.43
CA ALA A 64 -10.43 -16.05 8.48
C ALA A 64 -10.26 -17.51 8.05
N PHE A 65 -10.65 -18.45 8.93
CA PHE A 65 -10.45 -19.89 8.72
C PHE A 65 -11.62 -20.60 8.07
N SER A 66 -12.66 -19.88 7.63
CA SER A 66 -13.71 -20.50 6.80
C SER A 66 -13.16 -20.90 5.43
N PRO A 67 -13.64 -22.02 4.81
CA PRO A 67 -13.14 -22.47 3.50
C PRO A 67 -13.21 -21.39 2.42
N ASP A 68 -14.27 -20.60 2.41
CA ASP A 68 -14.47 -19.50 1.46
C ASP A 68 -13.44 -18.38 1.66
N MET A 69 -13.16 -18.00 2.91
CA MET A 69 -12.14 -16.98 3.22
C MET A 69 -10.74 -17.49 2.94
N LEU A 70 -10.42 -18.75 3.26
CA LEU A 70 -9.14 -19.35 2.95
C LEU A 70 -8.87 -19.37 1.44
N SER A 71 -9.88 -19.70 0.62
CA SER A 71 -9.75 -19.64 -0.84
C SER A 71 -9.48 -18.24 -1.34
N LEU A 72 -10.18 -17.25 -0.80
CA LEU A 72 -10.04 -15.84 -1.14
C LEU A 72 -8.66 -15.28 -0.74
N ILE A 73 -8.27 -15.53 0.51
CA ILE A 73 -6.95 -15.13 1.05
C ILE A 73 -5.85 -15.83 0.24
N GLY A 74 -5.99 -17.13 0.01
CA GLY A 74 -5.03 -17.92 -0.78
C GLY A 74 -4.84 -17.36 -2.18
N PHE A 75 -5.94 -16.99 -2.86
CA PHE A 75 -5.87 -16.37 -4.18
C PHE A 75 -5.19 -15.00 -4.13
N GLY A 76 -5.56 -14.13 -3.19
CA GLY A 76 -4.96 -12.80 -3.05
C GLY A 76 -3.48 -12.83 -2.69
N VAL A 77 -3.09 -13.70 -1.76
CA VAL A 77 -1.69 -13.91 -1.35
C VAL A 77 -0.86 -14.47 -2.52
N THR A 78 -1.34 -15.54 -3.17
CA THR A 78 -0.67 -16.15 -4.32
C THR A 78 -0.55 -15.14 -5.47
N GLY A 79 -1.62 -14.40 -5.77
CA GLY A 79 -1.60 -13.35 -6.78
C GLY A 79 -0.57 -12.27 -6.51
N THR A 80 -0.46 -11.85 -5.26
CA THR A 80 0.55 -10.86 -4.85
C THR A 80 1.97 -11.39 -4.99
N ILE A 81 2.22 -12.64 -4.54
CA ILE A 81 3.54 -13.29 -4.65
C ILE A 81 3.93 -13.48 -6.11
N LEU A 82 3.03 -14.00 -6.95
CA LEU A 82 3.31 -14.21 -8.37
C LEU A 82 3.53 -12.90 -9.11
N THR A 83 2.79 -11.85 -8.78
CA THR A 83 3.05 -10.49 -9.31
C THR A 83 4.44 -10.02 -8.93
N PHE A 84 4.84 -10.18 -7.67
CA PHE A 84 6.19 -9.82 -7.21
C PHE A 84 7.27 -10.62 -7.97
N LEU A 85 7.13 -11.94 -8.10
CA LEU A 85 8.09 -12.80 -8.80
C LEU A 85 8.19 -12.44 -10.28
N LEU A 86 7.06 -12.18 -10.93
CA LEU A 86 7.05 -11.75 -12.34
C LEU A 86 7.77 -10.40 -12.50
N LEU A 87 7.51 -9.44 -11.62
CA LEU A 87 8.18 -8.15 -11.64
C LEU A 87 9.68 -8.27 -11.33
N TYR A 88 10.08 -9.16 -10.44
CA TYR A 88 11.50 -9.45 -10.17
C TYR A 88 12.24 -9.91 -11.43
N LEU A 89 11.59 -10.67 -12.32
CA LEU A 89 12.17 -11.13 -13.58
C LEU A 89 12.14 -10.05 -14.68
N ILE A 90 11.08 -9.22 -14.72
CA ILE A 90 10.86 -8.25 -15.80
C ILE A 90 11.57 -6.92 -15.54
N VAL A 91 11.48 -6.38 -14.33
CA VAL A 91 11.95 -5.02 -14.01
C VAL A 91 13.45 -4.83 -14.27
N PRO A 92 14.35 -5.80 -14.02
CA PRO A 92 15.77 -5.64 -14.37
C PRO A 92 16.05 -5.41 -15.86
N ARG A 93 15.10 -5.77 -16.75
CA ARG A 93 15.19 -5.49 -18.19
C ARG A 93 14.68 -4.10 -18.59
N LEU A 94 13.82 -3.50 -17.71
CA LEU A 94 13.21 -2.19 -17.94
C LEU A 94 13.97 -1.05 -17.28
N GLU A 95 14.61 -1.34 -16.13
CA GLU A 95 15.32 -0.37 -15.30
C GLU A 95 16.73 -0.85 -15.01
N THR A 96 17.71 0.00 -15.29
CA THR A 96 19.14 -0.34 -15.15
C THR A 96 19.69 -0.04 -13.77
N GLU A 97 19.15 0.97 -13.08
CA GLU A 97 19.64 1.41 -11.77
C GLU A 97 19.04 0.53 -10.64
N ASN A 98 19.92 -0.09 -9.86
CA ASN A 98 19.50 -0.98 -8.76
C ASN A 98 18.63 -0.28 -7.72
N SER A 99 18.92 0.97 -7.35
CA SER A 99 18.13 1.77 -6.40
C SER A 99 16.68 2.00 -6.87
N ARG A 100 16.43 1.93 -8.17
CA ARG A 100 15.13 2.15 -8.81
C ARG A 100 14.35 0.87 -9.04
N ARG A 101 15.05 -0.26 -9.26
CA ARG A 101 14.42 -1.57 -9.51
C ARG A 101 13.48 -2.00 -8.38
N GLY A 102 13.97 -2.01 -7.14
CA GLY A 102 13.17 -2.37 -5.98
C GLY A 102 11.99 -1.43 -5.75
N VAL A 103 12.18 -0.14 -6.03
CA VAL A 103 11.13 0.89 -5.95
C VAL A 103 10.04 0.65 -6.99
N LEU A 104 10.41 0.36 -8.24
CA LEU A 104 9.46 0.09 -9.31
C LEU A 104 8.65 -1.19 -9.03
N ILE A 105 9.31 -2.27 -8.58
CA ILE A 105 8.64 -3.51 -8.18
C ILE A 105 7.63 -3.22 -7.07
N GLN A 106 8.06 -2.54 -5.99
CA GLN A 106 7.20 -2.16 -4.88
C GLN A 106 6.04 -1.26 -5.33
N GLY A 107 6.31 -0.32 -6.23
CA GLY A 107 5.32 0.59 -6.79
C GLY A 107 4.22 -0.11 -7.57
N ILE A 108 4.50 -1.27 -8.18
CA ILE A 108 3.52 -2.01 -8.97
C ILE A 108 2.76 -3.03 -8.13
N PHE A 109 3.41 -3.85 -7.27
CA PHE A 109 2.67 -4.91 -6.57
C PHE A 109 1.97 -4.44 -5.29
N ARG A 110 2.53 -3.43 -4.57
CA ARG A 110 2.09 -3.05 -3.23
C ARG A 110 0.91 -2.10 -3.26
N SER A 111 -0.26 -2.62 -2.95
CA SER A 111 -1.53 -1.88 -2.92
C SER A 111 -1.75 -1.08 -1.63
N ASN A 112 -2.46 0.02 -1.73
CA ASN A 112 -2.97 0.78 -0.59
C ASN A 112 -4.40 0.32 -0.22
N MET A 113 -4.58 -1.01 -0.12
CA MET A 113 -5.88 -1.64 0.10
C MET A 113 -6.61 -1.11 1.35
N ALA A 114 -5.90 -0.92 2.47
CA ALA A 114 -6.53 -0.48 3.71
C ALA A 114 -7.15 0.91 3.58
N LEU A 115 -6.43 1.86 2.97
CA LEU A 115 -6.88 3.25 2.85
C LEU A 115 -8.04 3.43 1.87
N PHE A 116 -8.08 2.63 0.81
CA PHE A 116 -9.11 2.72 -0.24
C PHE A 116 -10.20 1.66 -0.08
N GLY A 117 -9.82 0.43 0.26
CA GLY A 117 -10.72 -0.70 0.26
C GLY A 117 -11.80 -0.62 1.33
N ILE A 118 -11.43 -0.28 2.56
CA ILE A 118 -12.38 -0.20 3.67
C ILE A 118 -13.43 0.91 3.46
N PRO A 119 -13.07 2.19 3.14
CA PRO A 119 -14.07 3.23 2.89
C PRO A 119 -14.97 2.95 1.69
N VAL A 120 -14.41 2.37 0.61
CA VAL A 120 -15.21 2.00 -0.57
C VAL A 120 -16.18 0.85 -0.23
N ALA A 121 -15.74 -0.14 0.57
CA ALA A 121 -16.59 -1.23 1.04
C ALA A 121 -17.74 -0.71 1.92
N LEU A 122 -17.43 0.17 2.88
CA LEU A 122 -18.42 0.82 3.74
C LEU A 122 -19.51 1.53 2.95
N SER A 123 -19.11 2.27 1.93
CA SER A 123 -20.06 3.01 1.11
C SER A 123 -20.93 2.14 0.20
N LEU A 124 -20.41 1.02 -0.29
CA LEU A 124 -21.13 0.16 -1.23
C LEU A 124 -22.00 -0.88 -0.54
N TYR A 125 -21.55 -1.39 0.60
CA TYR A 125 -22.17 -2.52 1.29
C TYR A 125 -22.64 -2.24 2.73
N GLY A 126 -22.30 -1.07 3.30
CA GLY A 126 -22.58 -0.71 4.68
C GLY A 126 -21.69 -1.42 5.72
N GLU A 127 -21.87 -1.05 7.01
CA GLU A 127 -20.99 -1.51 8.11
C GLU A 127 -21.00 -3.04 8.32
N GLY A 128 -22.13 -3.70 8.07
CA GLY A 128 -22.27 -5.16 8.28
C GLY A 128 -21.49 -6.04 7.28
N ASN A 129 -20.96 -5.49 6.19
CA ASN A 129 -20.43 -6.27 5.08
C ASN A 129 -18.96 -5.96 4.74
N ILE A 130 -18.25 -5.26 5.62
CA ILE A 130 -16.83 -4.92 5.42
C ILE A 130 -15.86 -6.00 5.90
N MET A 131 -16.36 -6.99 6.64
CA MET A 131 -15.55 -8.03 7.29
C MET A 131 -14.59 -8.73 6.30
N ILE A 132 -15.07 -9.10 5.12
CA ILE A 132 -14.27 -9.79 4.10
C ILE A 132 -13.05 -8.95 3.69
N VAL A 133 -13.23 -7.65 3.47
CA VAL A 133 -12.14 -6.73 3.12
C VAL A 133 -11.18 -6.55 4.28
N THR A 134 -11.69 -6.42 5.51
CA THR A 134 -10.87 -6.22 6.71
C THR A 134 -10.01 -7.43 7.00
N VAL A 135 -10.57 -8.64 6.92
CA VAL A 135 -9.81 -9.89 7.08
C VAL A 135 -8.73 -10.01 6.00
N MET A 136 -9.07 -9.72 4.73
CA MET A 136 -8.08 -9.73 3.65
C MET A 136 -6.92 -8.75 3.92
N VAL A 137 -7.21 -7.55 4.41
CA VAL A 137 -6.21 -6.54 4.80
C VAL A 137 -5.23 -7.11 5.83
N SER A 138 -5.71 -7.87 6.82
CA SER A 138 -4.89 -8.44 7.90
C SER A 138 -3.86 -9.46 7.40
N PHE A 139 -4.14 -10.17 6.31
CA PHE A 139 -3.20 -11.12 5.70
C PHE A 139 -2.27 -10.46 4.67
N VAL A 140 -2.80 -9.53 3.90
CA VAL A 140 -2.06 -8.94 2.78
C VAL A 140 -1.08 -7.85 3.23
N ILE A 141 -1.40 -7.09 4.29
CA ILE A 141 -0.47 -6.04 4.79
C ILE A 141 0.85 -6.64 5.29
N PRO A 142 0.89 -7.70 6.12
CA PRO A 142 2.13 -8.38 6.47
C PRO A 142 2.94 -8.80 5.24
N LEU A 143 2.28 -9.44 4.27
CA LEU A 143 2.91 -9.88 3.03
C LEU A 143 3.50 -8.69 2.25
N PHE A 144 2.77 -7.60 2.10
CA PHE A 144 3.26 -6.39 1.43
C PHE A 144 4.50 -5.80 2.10
N ASN A 145 4.59 -5.86 3.43
CA ASN A 145 5.76 -5.34 4.14
C ASN A 145 6.97 -6.28 3.98
N VAL A 146 6.79 -7.59 4.06
CA VAL A 146 7.87 -8.57 3.81
C VAL A 146 8.39 -8.45 2.37
N LEU A 147 7.50 -8.50 1.38
CA LEU A 147 7.88 -8.38 -0.03
C LEU A 147 8.44 -6.98 -0.36
N GLY A 148 7.97 -5.93 0.33
CA GLY A 148 8.51 -4.58 0.20
C GLY A 148 9.96 -4.47 0.67
N VAL A 149 10.29 -5.06 1.83
CA VAL A 149 11.68 -5.16 2.30
C VAL A 149 12.50 -6.00 1.32
N LEU A 150 11.97 -7.13 0.89
CA LEU A 150 12.64 -8.03 -0.05
C LEU A 150 12.92 -7.33 -1.39
N SER A 151 11.95 -6.58 -1.95
CA SER A 151 12.12 -5.87 -3.21
C SER A 151 13.27 -4.86 -3.19
N LEU A 152 13.46 -4.16 -2.07
CA LEU A 152 14.53 -3.17 -1.94
C LEU A 152 15.89 -3.84 -1.66
N LYS A 153 15.91 -4.88 -0.83
CA LYS A 153 17.14 -5.58 -0.44
C LYS A 153 17.74 -6.45 -1.54
N LEU A 154 16.91 -7.04 -2.41
CA LEU A 154 17.38 -7.85 -3.54
C LEU A 154 18.25 -7.07 -4.53
N PHE A 155 18.10 -5.75 -4.58
CA PHE A 155 18.84 -4.86 -5.46
C PHE A 155 19.81 -3.93 -4.71
N GLU A 156 19.99 -4.10 -3.40
CA GLU A 156 21.01 -3.38 -2.63
C GLU A 156 22.37 -4.06 -2.83
N GLY A 157 23.21 -3.58 -3.75
CA GLY A 157 24.52 -4.15 -4.05
C GLY A 157 24.60 -5.01 -5.30
N CYS A 158 25.72 -5.68 -5.52
CA CYS A 158 26.00 -6.44 -6.75
C CYS A 158 25.43 -7.87 -6.72
N LYS A 159 25.28 -8.47 -5.55
CA LYS A 159 24.70 -9.81 -5.36
C LYS A 159 23.80 -9.83 -4.12
N PRO A 160 22.66 -10.56 -4.17
CA PRO A 160 21.82 -10.74 -2.99
C PRO A 160 22.56 -11.54 -1.91
N ASP A 161 22.69 -10.96 -0.72
CA ASP A 161 23.10 -11.69 0.48
C ASP A 161 21.87 -12.11 1.28
N TRP A 162 21.52 -13.39 1.19
CA TRP A 162 20.34 -13.94 1.84
C TRP A 162 20.36 -13.85 3.37
N LYS A 163 21.57 -13.88 3.99
CA LYS A 163 21.70 -13.70 5.45
C LYS A 163 21.36 -12.25 5.83
N GLU A 164 21.89 -11.29 5.07
CA GLU A 164 21.60 -9.89 5.29
C GLU A 164 20.12 -9.55 4.99
N ILE A 165 19.55 -10.13 3.95
CA ILE A 165 18.13 -10.00 3.61
C ILE A 165 17.26 -10.52 4.75
N LEU A 166 17.50 -11.75 5.23
CA LEU A 166 16.74 -12.35 6.33
C LEU A 166 16.89 -11.51 7.61
N LYS A 167 18.11 -11.09 7.95
CA LYS A 167 18.35 -10.18 9.07
C LYS A 167 17.54 -8.88 8.92
N SER A 168 17.55 -8.28 7.74
CA SER A 168 16.79 -7.06 7.46
C SER A 168 15.30 -7.24 7.61
N ILE A 169 14.74 -8.39 7.23
CA ILE A 169 13.33 -8.72 7.42
C ILE A 169 13.02 -8.83 8.91
N ILE A 170 13.78 -9.64 9.64
CA ILE A 170 13.53 -9.92 11.07
C ILE A 170 13.72 -8.66 11.95
N THR A 171 14.66 -7.78 11.59
CA THR A 171 14.93 -6.56 12.36
C THR A 171 14.16 -5.33 11.85
N ASN A 172 13.32 -5.48 10.83
CA ASN A 172 12.55 -4.38 10.28
C ASN A 172 11.48 -3.91 11.27
N PRO A 173 11.43 -2.60 11.63
CA PRO A 173 10.47 -2.10 12.62
C PRO A 173 9.01 -2.30 12.20
N LEU A 174 8.71 -2.30 10.91
CA LEU A 174 7.35 -2.53 10.40
C LEU A 174 6.93 -3.99 10.61
N ILE A 175 7.83 -4.93 10.34
CA ILE A 175 7.56 -6.38 10.48
C ILE A 175 7.48 -6.76 11.96
N LEU A 176 8.35 -6.22 12.80
CA LEU A 176 8.31 -6.41 14.25
C LEU A 176 7.00 -5.89 14.86
N ALA A 177 6.55 -4.72 14.41
CA ALA A 177 5.29 -4.14 14.87
C ALA A 177 4.06 -4.98 14.46
N ILE A 178 4.05 -5.51 13.23
CA ILE A 178 3.03 -6.44 12.75
C ILE A 178 3.00 -7.69 13.61
N ALA A 179 4.16 -8.31 13.86
CA ALA A 179 4.26 -9.51 14.67
C ALA A 179 3.82 -9.27 16.11
N ALA A 180 4.25 -8.15 16.72
CA ALA A 180 3.83 -7.77 18.06
C ALA A 180 2.31 -7.51 18.16
N GLY A 181 1.73 -6.81 17.19
CA GLY A 181 0.28 -6.56 17.15
C GLY A 181 -0.53 -7.86 17.04
N LEU A 182 -0.08 -8.76 16.16
CA LEU A 182 -0.71 -10.07 15.99
C LEU A 182 -0.59 -10.94 17.26
N LEU A 183 0.58 -10.95 17.90
CA LEU A 183 0.78 -11.68 19.14
C LEU A 183 -0.12 -11.17 20.27
N CYS A 184 -0.26 -9.85 20.42
CA CYS A 184 -1.17 -9.26 21.40
C CYS A 184 -2.63 -9.62 21.09
N ASN A 185 -3.03 -9.56 19.82
CA ASN A 185 -4.38 -9.93 19.38
C ASN A 185 -4.71 -11.38 19.74
N VAL A 186 -3.86 -12.33 19.32
CA VAL A 186 -4.07 -13.77 19.55
C VAL A 186 -4.00 -14.14 21.02
N SER A 187 -3.14 -13.46 21.80
CA SER A 187 -3.00 -13.70 23.23
C SER A 187 -4.11 -13.08 24.07
N GLY A 188 -4.97 -12.24 23.48
CA GLY A 188 -6.00 -11.50 24.21
C GLY A 188 -5.45 -10.44 25.17
N VAL A 189 -4.19 -10.03 25.00
CA VAL A 189 -3.54 -9.02 25.87
C VAL A 189 -4.14 -7.65 25.58
N ALA A 190 -4.76 -7.05 26.59
CA ALA A 190 -5.25 -5.68 26.54
C ALA A 190 -4.14 -4.69 26.91
N LEU A 191 -4.00 -3.63 26.12
CA LEU A 191 -3.12 -2.52 26.46
C LEU A 191 -3.76 -1.62 27.55
N PRO A 192 -2.98 -1.09 28.51
CA PRO A 192 -3.50 -0.07 29.42
C PRO A 192 -4.07 1.12 28.64
N ALA A 193 -5.26 1.59 29.00
CA ALA A 193 -5.97 2.63 28.26
C ALA A 193 -5.15 3.90 27.95
N PRO A 194 -4.32 4.45 28.87
CA PRO A 194 -3.48 5.61 28.54
C PRO A 194 -2.42 5.30 27.49
N VAL A 195 -1.82 4.09 27.52
CA VAL A 195 -0.81 3.65 26.52
C VAL A 195 -1.46 3.49 25.16
N GLN A 196 -2.60 2.80 25.12
CA GLN A 196 -3.37 2.62 23.89
C GLN A 196 -3.77 3.96 23.27
N LYS A 197 -4.32 4.87 24.05
CA LYS A 197 -4.73 6.20 23.58
C LYS A 197 -3.56 6.99 22.99
N ALA A 198 -2.40 6.97 23.63
CA ALA A 198 -1.20 7.66 23.13
C ALA A 198 -0.67 7.00 21.85
N ALA A 199 -0.60 5.67 21.81
CA ALA A 199 -0.14 4.92 20.64
C ALA A 199 -1.07 5.14 19.43
N TRP A 200 -2.39 5.12 19.62
CA TRP A 200 -3.37 5.34 18.54
C TRP A 200 -3.30 6.78 18.01
N ALA A 201 -3.17 7.78 18.89
CA ALA A 201 -2.99 9.17 18.47
C ALA A 201 -1.74 9.37 17.59
N LEU A 202 -0.63 8.70 17.92
CA LEU A 202 0.58 8.72 17.09
C LEU A 202 0.38 7.93 15.77
N SER A 203 -0.31 6.80 15.80
CA SER A 203 -0.59 6.01 14.61
C SER A 203 -1.44 6.78 13.59
N ASP A 204 -2.40 7.57 14.07
CA ASP A 204 -3.27 8.41 13.23
C ASP A 204 -2.49 9.49 12.47
N CYS A 205 -1.33 9.91 12.98
CA CYS A 205 -0.42 10.84 12.30
C CYS A 205 0.36 10.19 11.14
N ALA A 206 0.45 8.85 11.06
CA ALA A 206 1.29 8.16 10.10
C ALA A 206 0.91 8.49 8.65
N THR A 207 -0.36 8.35 8.30
CA THR A 207 -0.87 8.60 6.95
C THR A 207 -0.80 10.08 6.56
N PRO A 208 -1.31 11.04 7.35
CA PRO A 208 -1.24 12.46 7.03
C PRO A 208 0.19 12.97 6.83
N ILE A 209 1.11 12.63 7.74
CA ILE A 209 2.51 13.06 7.64
C ILE A 209 3.19 12.42 6.44
N SER A 210 2.90 11.16 6.11
CA SER A 210 3.44 10.50 4.92
C SER A 210 3.01 11.19 3.63
N PHE A 211 1.74 11.57 3.48
CA PHE A 211 1.25 12.31 2.31
C PHE A 211 1.83 13.74 2.25
N PHE A 212 1.95 14.41 3.38
CA PHE A 212 2.63 15.69 3.46
C PHE A 212 4.08 15.60 2.97
N LEU A 213 4.84 14.60 3.42
CA LEU A 213 6.22 14.36 2.99
C LEU A 213 6.33 14.00 1.51
N LEU A 214 5.36 13.23 0.97
CA LEU A 214 5.28 12.97 -0.46
C LEU A 214 5.19 14.27 -1.26
N GLY A 215 4.30 15.18 -0.87
CA GLY A 215 4.17 16.48 -1.49
C GLY A 215 5.43 17.33 -1.35
N ALA A 216 6.03 17.36 -0.14
CA ALA A 216 7.28 18.07 0.11
C ALA A 216 8.45 17.51 -0.70
N SER A 217 8.45 16.22 -1.06
CA SER A 217 9.50 15.60 -1.87
C SER A 217 9.27 15.71 -3.37
N PHE A 218 8.04 15.99 -3.79
CA PHE A 218 7.66 15.98 -5.20
C PHE A 218 8.26 17.13 -5.99
N THR A 219 8.78 16.86 -7.20
CA THR A 219 9.23 17.87 -8.15
C THR A 219 8.77 17.54 -9.57
N PHE A 220 8.13 18.49 -10.24
CA PHE A 220 7.65 18.31 -11.62
C PHE A 220 8.77 18.02 -12.61
N ALA A 221 9.95 18.63 -12.43
CA ALA A 221 11.10 18.42 -13.31
C ALA A 221 11.61 16.97 -13.27
N SER A 222 11.65 16.35 -12.07
CA SER A 222 12.02 14.95 -11.92
C SER A 222 10.97 14.03 -12.51
N ALA A 223 9.68 14.30 -12.25
CA ALA A 223 8.58 13.51 -12.81
C ALA A 223 8.58 13.54 -14.36
N ALA A 224 8.89 14.68 -14.97
CA ALA A 224 9.02 14.79 -16.42
C ALA A 224 10.19 13.93 -16.96
N LYS A 225 11.32 13.87 -16.24
CA LYS A 225 12.45 13.00 -16.57
C LYS A 225 12.09 11.52 -16.43
N ASN A 226 11.34 11.16 -15.41
CA ASN A 226 10.91 9.79 -15.09
C ASN A 226 9.64 9.34 -15.83
N ARG A 227 9.11 10.14 -16.79
CA ARG A 227 7.80 9.92 -17.42
C ARG A 227 7.55 8.48 -17.90
N ARG A 228 8.54 7.84 -18.52
CA ARG A 228 8.42 6.48 -19.03
C ARG A 228 8.21 5.48 -17.89
N THR A 229 9.03 5.54 -16.87
CA THR A 229 8.93 4.66 -15.69
C THR A 229 7.60 4.89 -14.94
N LEU A 230 7.14 6.15 -14.84
CA LEU A 230 5.87 6.50 -14.21
C LEU A 230 4.67 5.98 -15.00
N ILE A 231 4.68 6.07 -16.34
CA ILE A 231 3.63 5.50 -17.18
C ILE A 231 3.59 3.97 -17.00
N VAL A 232 4.74 3.30 -17.06
CA VAL A 232 4.82 1.85 -16.84
C VAL A 232 4.30 1.46 -15.47
N ALA A 233 4.75 2.14 -14.40
CA ALA A 233 4.31 1.86 -13.04
C ALA A 233 2.79 2.07 -12.89
N THR A 234 2.27 3.19 -13.38
CA THR A 234 0.86 3.57 -13.24
C THR A 234 -0.05 2.61 -14.03
N LEU A 235 0.25 2.34 -15.30
CA LEU A 235 -0.53 1.42 -16.10
C LEU A 235 -0.45 -0.02 -15.56
N SER A 236 0.74 -0.47 -15.16
CA SER A 236 0.88 -1.80 -14.55
C SER A 236 0.05 -1.91 -13.29
N ARG A 237 0.12 -0.91 -12.38
CA ARG A 237 -0.58 -0.93 -11.10
C ARG A 237 -2.10 -0.82 -11.24
N LEU A 238 -2.59 0.09 -12.09
CA LEU A 238 -4.01 0.46 -12.13
C LEU A 238 -4.80 -0.29 -13.22
N VAL A 239 -4.10 -0.88 -14.21
CA VAL A 239 -4.76 -1.54 -15.35
C VAL A 239 -4.30 -2.99 -15.49
N PHE A 240 -3.01 -3.27 -15.73
CA PHE A 240 -2.58 -4.63 -16.08
C PHE A 240 -2.67 -5.64 -14.93
N VAL A 241 -2.25 -5.26 -13.73
CA VAL A 241 -2.35 -6.12 -12.54
C VAL A 241 -3.81 -6.41 -12.20
N PRO A 242 -4.70 -5.41 -12.09
CA PRO A 242 -6.13 -5.66 -11.87
C PRO A 242 -6.75 -6.50 -12.99
N LEU A 243 -6.51 -6.13 -14.25
CA LEU A 243 -7.08 -6.85 -15.40
C LEU A 243 -6.77 -8.34 -15.35
N PHE A 244 -5.50 -8.70 -15.11
CA PHE A 244 -5.08 -10.09 -15.06
C PHE A 244 -5.71 -10.84 -13.89
N TRP A 245 -5.55 -10.33 -12.66
CA TRP A 245 -5.99 -11.05 -11.46
C TRP A 245 -7.50 -11.08 -11.28
N LEU A 246 -8.20 -10.00 -11.64
CA LEU A 246 -9.65 -9.97 -11.55
C LEU A 246 -10.30 -10.83 -12.63
N SER A 247 -9.77 -10.85 -13.85
CA SER A 247 -10.24 -11.77 -14.88
C SER A 247 -10.05 -13.25 -14.46
N LEU A 248 -8.89 -13.58 -13.90
CA LEU A 248 -8.64 -14.92 -13.37
C LEU A 248 -9.55 -15.25 -12.19
N GLY A 249 -9.79 -14.28 -11.28
CA GLY A 249 -10.74 -14.43 -10.18
C GLY A 249 -12.17 -14.72 -10.67
N ILE A 250 -12.63 -14.01 -11.71
CA ILE A 250 -13.93 -14.24 -12.34
C ILE A 250 -14.01 -15.64 -12.93
N LEU A 251 -12.96 -16.11 -13.61
CA LEU A 251 -12.88 -17.45 -14.19
C LEU A 251 -12.91 -18.56 -13.11
N LEU A 252 -12.34 -18.31 -11.95
CA LEU A 252 -12.36 -19.22 -10.79
C LEU A 252 -13.66 -19.14 -9.96
N GLY A 253 -14.65 -18.34 -10.39
CA GLY A 253 -15.97 -18.28 -9.78
C GLY A 253 -16.12 -17.31 -8.62
N PHE A 254 -15.13 -16.43 -8.35
CA PHE A 254 -15.35 -15.37 -7.37
C PHE A 254 -16.40 -14.37 -7.86
N ARG A 255 -17.38 -14.03 -7.00
CA ARG A 255 -18.50 -13.12 -7.28
C ARG A 255 -18.79 -12.26 -6.05
N ASP A 256 -19.61 -11.24 -6.23
CA ASP A 256 -20.16 -10.39 -5.17
C ASP A 256 -19.06 -9.82 -4.26
N GLN A 257 -19.25 -9.90 -2.96
CA GLN A 257 -18.32 -9.36 -1.96
C GLN A 257 -16.91 -9.97 -2.04
N ARG A 258 -16.77 -11.23 -2.45
CA ARG A 258 -15.47 -11.89 -2.62
C ARG A 258 -14.69 -11.30 -3.80
N LEU A 259 -15.35 -11.09 -4.93
CA LEU A 259 -14.72 -10.44 -6.09
C LEU A 259 -14.43 -8.97 -5.78
N PHE A 260 -15.31 -8.28 -5.03
CA PHE A 260 -15.07 -6.93 -4.57
C PHE A 260 -13.83 -6.82 -3.66
N ALA A 261 -13.61 -7.76 -2.74
CA ALA A 261 -12.42 -7.77 -1.91
C ALA A 261 -11.13 -7.95 -2.74
N LEU A 262 -11.15 -8.81 -3.76
CA LEU A 262 -10.06 -8.92 -4.73
C LEU A 262 -9.88 -7.64 -5.54
N MET A 263 -10.97 -7.00 -5.94
CA MET A 263 -10.91 -5.71 -6.60
C MET A 263 -10.21 -4.69 -5.69
N MET A 264 -10.60 -4.60 -4.41
CA MET A 264 -9.94 -3.70 -3.44
C MET A 264 -8.50 -4.10 -3.10
N LEU A 265 -8.08 -5.31 -3.40
CA LEU A 265 -6.67 -5.71 -3.31
C LEU A 265 -5.86 -5.21 -4.52
N PHE A 266 -6.38 -5.38 -5.73
CA PHE A 266 -5.60 -5.19 -6.95
C PHE A 266 -5.79 -3.83 -7.63
N THR A 267 -6.89 -3.09 -7.40
CA THR A 267 -7.14 -1.79 -8.08
C THR A 267 -6.64 -0.54 -7.36
N PRO A 268 -6.50 -0.47 -6.00
CA PRO A 268 -6.04 0.73 -5.35
C PRO A 268 -4.63 1.14 -5.78
N PRO A 269 -4.26 2.41 -5.60
CA PRO A 269 -2.92 2.91 -5.95
C PRO A 269 -1.82 2.27 -5.10
N THR A 270 -0.59 2.63 -5.39
CA THR A 270 0.58 2.22 -4.61
C THR A 270 0.45 2.69 -3.15
N ALA A 271 0.79 1.80 -2.22
CA ALA A 271 0.74 2.11 -0.79
C ALA A 271 1.68 3.29 -0.43
N VAL A 272 1.17 4.26 0.34
CA VAL A 272 1.92 5.43 0.76
C VAL A 272 3.18 5.08 1.55
N GLY A 273 3.15 4.00 2.33
CA GLY A 273 4.31 3.49 3.07
C GLY A 273 5.50 3.03 2.20
N SER A 274 5.31 2.93 0.87
CA SER A 274 6.39 2.61 -0.07
C SER A 274 7.45 3.70 -0.13
N TYR A 275 7.06 4.97 -0.03
CA TYR A 275 7.97 6.11 -0.03
C TYR A 275 8.89 6.14 1.20
N PRO A 276 8.37 6.16 2.46
CA PRO A 276 9.23 6.11 3.64
C PRO A 276 10.14 4.89 3.68
N MET A 277 9.64 3.74 3.25
CA MET A 277 10.42 2.50 3.19
C MET A 277 11.58 2.61 2.18
N ALA A 278 11.32 3.12 0.97
CA ALA A 278 12.36 3.33 -0.04
C ALA A 278 13.46 4.26 0.47
N CYS A 279 13.08 5.40 1.06
CA CYS A 279 14.04 6.34 1.65
C CYS A 279 14.88 5.72 2.78
N ALA A 280 14.27 4.88 3.63
CA ALA A 280 14.95 4.24 4.76
C ALA A 280 15.89 3.11 4.33
N MET A 281 15.65 2.50 3.17
CA MET A 281 16.34 1.30 2.68
C MET A 281 17.15 1.53 1.40
N LYS A 282 17.67 2.75 1.21
CA LYS A 282 18.56 3.14 0.08
C LYS A 282 17.92 2.98 -1.32
N GLY A 283 16.60 2.91 -1.41
CA GLY A 283 15.89 3.00 -2.68
C GLY A 283 15.81 4.45 -3.18
N ASP A 284 15.47 4.63 -4.46
CA ASP A 284 15.21 5.95 -5.03
C ASP A 284 13.90 6.54 -4.46
N GLY A 285 14.04 7.33 -3.37
CA GLY A 285 12.90 7.96 -2.70
C GLY A 285 12.16 8.95 -3.59
N GLN A 286 12.87 9.61 -4.53
CA GLN A 286 12.23 10.54 -5.47
C GLN A 286 11.29 9.79 -6.40
N LEU A 287 11.75 8.71 -7.03
CA LEU A 287 10.92 7.85 -7.87
C LEU A 287 9.76 7.23 -7.07
N ALA A 288 10.01 6.79 -5.83
CA ALA A 288 8.97 6.24 -4.96
C ALA A 288 7.85 7.25 -4.70
N SER A 289 8.21 8.51 -4.39
CA SER A 289 7.23 9.57 -4.18
C SER A 289 6.41 9.86 -5.43
N GLU A 290 7.05 9.92 -6.58
CA GLU A 290 6.41 10.16 -7.87
C GLU A 290 5.42 9.04 -8.24
N ILE A 291 5.81 7.76 -8.07
CA ILE A 291 4.92 6.62 -8.33
C ILE A 291 3.68 6.68 -7.43
N VAL A 292 3.84 6.96 -6.13
CA VAL A 292 2.68 7.08 -5.22
C VAL A 292 1.77 8.22 -5.64
N VAL A 293 2.32 9.39 -5.99
CA VAL A 293 1.54 10.56 -6.42
C VAL A 293 0.76 10.25 -7.70
N PHE A 294 1.43 9.73 -8.73
CA PHE A 294 0.78 9.44 -10.02
C PHE A 294 -0.25 8.32 -9.92
N THR A 295 0.07 7.21 -9.25
CA THR A 295 -0.90 6.14 -9.06
C THR A 295 -2.10 6.60 -8.25
N SER A 296 -1.92 7.43 -7.21
CA SER A 296 -3.03 8.00 -6.43
C SER A 296 -3.87 8.96 -7.26
N ALA A 297 -3.26 9.80 -8.11
CA ALA A 297 -3.97 10.73 -8.97
C ALA A 297 -4.91 10.01 -9.96
N PHE A 298 -4.42 8.96 -10.59
CA PHE A 298 -5.20 8.22 -11.59
C PHE A 298 -6.09 7.13 -10.98
N SER A 299 -5.93 6.80 -9.68
CA SER A 299 -6.71 5.74 -9.03
C SER A 299 -8.20 6.05 -8.94
N VAL A 300 -8.59 7.32 -8.80
CA VAL A 300 -10.01 7.72 -8.78
C VAL A 300 -10.70 7.23 -10.04
N ALA A 301 -10.17 7.60 -11.19
CA ALA A 301 -10.72 7.19 -12.48
C ALA A 301 -10.67 5.66 -12.66
N SER A 302 -9.56 5.03 -12.28
CA SER A 302 -9.37 3.58 -12.40
C SER A 302 -10.34 2.79 -11.51
N ILE A 303 -10.48 3.12 -10.23
CA ILE A 303 -11.39 2.43 -9.31
C ILE A 303 -12.84 2.59 -9.76
N LEU A 304 -13.24 3.81 -10.17
CA LEU A 304 -14.58 4.06 -10.71
C LEU A 304 -14.87 3.23 -11.96
N LEU A 305 -13.90 3.14 -12.87
CA LEU A 305 -14.02 2.34 -14.08
C LEU A 305 -14.21 0.84 -13.75
N TRP A 306 -13.42 0.30 -12.82
CA TRP A 306 -13.54 -1.09 -12.39
C TRP A 306 -14.88 -1.38 -11.71
N ILE A 307 -15.34 -0.50 -10.80
CA ILE A 307 -16.66 -0.62 -10.17
C ILE A 307 -17.76 -0.57 -11.23
N PHE A 308 -17.68 0.36 -12.19
CA PHE A 308 -18.65 0.49 -13.27
C PHE A 308 -18.71 -0.78 -14.13
N ILE A 309 -17.57 -1.28 -14.58
CA ILE A 309 -17.49 -2.51 -15.38
C ILE A 309 -18.12 -3.68 -14.64
N PHE A 310 -17.75 -3.90 -13.37
CA PHE A 310 -18.22 -5.06 -12.61
C PHE A 310 -19.71 -4.99 -12.27
N ARG A 311 -20.22 -3.80 -11.95
CA ARG A 311 -21.67 -3.59 -11.77
C ARG A 311 -22.45 -3.77 -13.07
N SER A 312 -21.94 -3.26 -14.18
CA SER A 312 -22.58 -3.41 -15.50
C SER A 312 -22.66 -4.86 -15.96
N LEU A 313 -21.70 -5.70 -15.52
CA LEU A 313 -21.66 -7.13 -15.80
C LEU A 313 -22.41 -7.97 -14.73
N GLY A 314 -23.00 -7.35 -13.70
CA GLY A 314 -23.68 -8.06 -12.60
C GLY A 314 -22.75 -8.96 -11.78
N LEU A 315 -21.48 -8.57 -11.61
CA LEU A 315 -20.45 -9.36 -10.92
C LEU A 315 -20.29 -8.95 -9.45
N ILE A 316 -20.69 -7.71 -9.11
CA ILE A 316 -20.67 -7.13 -7.76
C ILE A 316 -21.92 -6.28 -7.52
#